data_5188a4676f9f6f29925eaaa392709b5d
#
_entry.id   5188a4676f9f6f29925eaaa392709b5d
#
_cell.length_a   1.000
_cell.length_b   1.000
_cell.length_c   1.000
_cell.angle_alpha   90.00
_cell.angle_beta   90.00
_cell.angle_gamma   90.00
#
_symmetry.space_group_name_H-M   'P 1'
#
loop_
_entity.id
_entity.type
_entity.pdbx_description
1 polymer ?
#
loop_
_entity_poly.entity_id
_entity_poly.type
_entity_poly.pdbx_seq_one_letter_code
_entity_poly.pdbx_strand_id
1 'polypeptide(L)'
;MADIQEQISKLCAEATFDAEGEFLLVNVPDEKWHSLAKALKEQLHFDVLSALVGVDWKESLGCMYYLTNSETHEMIHVKVATTNRETPRLHTVSDVWAVANFQEREVYDFFGIVFINHPDMRRFFLRTDWVGYPLRKDYDDSDATNPLRLTPEENEDDTFALVEDEKGETKRVNKKVFGADEYVINIGPQHPSTHGVMRYRASIDGEVVKKVDIVSGYIHRGIEKMCESLTYQQTLLYTERMDYMAAFMNRHCTCLCIEKALGIEVPHRAELIRMMMDELMRLHSHLLSYGCLTMDQGATTAFFYPFREREYIYDIFDKTCGARMSMSYDCIGGVVRDVHPDFVQDVRNFCDVLEKRIPEYHQLFSGNVIALGRMKDVGILDKEDCLNYAITGPSARAAGLHCDLRKTKPYSLYNEVEFDEIVLENGDSYDRYMVRLKEMEQSINILRQCCDMMDKEEGNEYCAKVPKLIKLPAGHWYQEVEASRGIFGVYIESDGNAKPFQKPYRMHFQSPCFNLVGVVDLTCKNNLIADLITVTASLDFVIPDIDR
;
A
#
# COMPACT_ATOMS: atom_id res chain seq x y z
N MET A 1 21.43 5.26 14.31
CA MET A 1 21.09 4.00 15.03
C MET A 1 21.55 4.00 16.49
N ALA A 2 22.84 4.20 16.83
CA ALA A 2 23.30 4.14 18.25
C ALA A 2 22.63 5.20 19.15
N ASP A 3 22.43 6.41 18.64
CA ASP A 3 21.75 7.50 19.39
C ASP A 3 20.26 7.18 19.64
N ILE A 4 19.55 6.67 18.62
CA ILE A 4 18.15 6.25 18.77
C ILE A 4 18.02 5.10 19.76
N GLN A 5 18.93 4.12 19.71
CA GLN A 5 18.97 3.01 20.66
C GLN A 5 19.14 3.52 22.11
N GLU A 6 20.02 4.48 22.35
CA GLU A 6 20.20 5.07 23.67
C GLU A 6 18.95 5.82 24.15
N GLN A 7 18.30 6.56 23.25
CA GLN A 7 17.05 7.27 23.55
C GLN A 7 15.92 6.31 23.88
N ILE A 8 15.73 5.24 23.10
CA ILE A 8 14.72 4.22 23.37
C ILE A 8 15.02 3.49 24.68
N SER A 9 16.28 3.19 24.99
CA SER A 9 16.66 2.55 26.26
C SER A 9 16.32 3.41 27.49
N LYS A 10 16.36 4.74 27.35
CA LYS A 10 15.92 5.65 28.41
C LYS A 10 14.41 5.67 28.60
N LEU A 11 13.64 5.47 27.50
CA LEU A 11 12.17 5.45 27.53
C LEU A 11 11.62 4.09 28.00
N CYS A 12 12.29 2.99 27.67
CA CYS A 12 11.90 1.64 28.04
C CYS A 12 13.15 0.79 28.37
N ALA A 13 13.41 0.60 29.63
CA ALA A 13 14.58 -0.17 30.09
C ALA A 13 14.48 -1.67 29.79
N GLU A 14 13.27 -2.17 29.53
CA GLU A 14 13.00 -3.58 29.21
C GLU A 14 13.11 -3.86 27.71
N ALA A 15 13.28 -2.84 26.87
CA ALA A 15 13.50 -3.02 25.45
C ALA A 15 14.85 -3.68 25.17
N THR A 16 14.86 -4.66 24.30
CA THR A 16 16.09 -5.31 23.82
C THR A 16 16.28 -5.01 22.35
N PHE A 17 17.54 -4.96 21.92
CA PHE A 17 17.88 -4.50 20.57
C PHE A 17 18.61 -5.61 19.83
N ASP A 18 18.28 -5.74 18.56
CA ASP A 18 18.98 -6.58 17.62
C ASP A 18 19.53 -5.69 16.49
N ALA A 19 20.83 -5.74 16.31
CA ALA A 19 21.55 -4.91 15.33
C ALA A 19 21.85 -5.67 14.02
N GLU A 20 21.27 -6.85 13.84
CA GLU A 20 21.44 -7.62 12.62
C GLU A 20 20.54 -7.06 11.51
N GLY A 21 21.11 -6.27 10.61
CA GLY A 21 20.41 -5.76 9.44
C GLY A 21 20.58 -4.26 9.22
N GLU A 22 19.82 -3.74 8.27
CA GLU A 22 19.82 -2.31 7.89
C GLU A 22 19.07 -1.44 8.91
N PHE A 23 18.12 -2.01 9.62
CA PHE A 23 17.23 -1.30 10.54
C PHE A 23 17.47 -1.74 11.98
N LEU A 24 17.23 -0.81 12.92
CA LEU A 24 17.23 -1.13 14.34
C LEU A 24 15.96 -1.94 14.67
N LEU A 25 16.13 -3.20 15.06
CA LEU A 25 15.06 -4.03 15.59
C LEU A 25 14.99 -3.86 17.12
N VAL A 26 13.81 -3.46 17.60
CA VAL A 26 13.52 -3.25 19.03
C VAL A 26 12.50 -4.30 19.47
N ASN A 27 12.87 -5.18 20.38
CA ASN A 27 11.93 -6.13 20.98
C ASN A 27 11.37 -5.53 22.27
N VAL A 28 10.04 -5.45 22.38
CA VAL A 28 9.34 -4.78 23.48
C VAL A 28 8.31 -5.73 24.10
N PRO A 29 8.26 -5.86 25.44
CA PRO A 29 7.15 -6.54 26.11
C PRO A 29 5.82 -5.82 25.86
N ASP A 30 4.73 -6.57 25.67
CA ASP A 30 3.42 -6.01 25.33
C ASP A 30 2.93 -4.97 26.35
N GLU A 31 3.15 -5.23 27.64
CA GLU A 31 2.72 -4.33 28.73
C GLU A 31 3.40 -2.95 28.69
N LYS A 32 4.52 -2.82 27.97
CA LYS A 32 5.28 -1.56 27.80
C LYS A 32 5.04 -0.95 26.43
N TRP A 33 4.49 -1.71 25.50
CA TRP A 33 4.42 -1.28 24.11
C TRP A 33 3.62 0.01 23.92
N HIS A 34 2.40 0.09 24.44
CA HIS A 34 1.55 1.27 24.27
C HIS A 34 2.19 2.55 24.81
N SER A 35 2.83 2.49 25.99
CA SER A 35 3.50 3.65 26.60
C SER A 35 4.74 4.06 25.79
N LEU A 36 5.51 3.09 25.29
CA LEU A 36 6.66 3.37 24.42
C LEU A 36 6.20 3.94 23.07
N ALA A 37 5.14 3.42 22.48
CA ALA A 37 4.58 3.90 21.23
C ALA A 37 4.22 5.39 21.29
N LYS A 38 3.57 5.83 22.37
CA LYS A 38 3.30 7.26 22.61
C LYS A 38 4.58 8.07 22.72
N ALA A 39 5.56 7.60 23.46
CA ALA A 39 6.84 8.30 23.62
C ALA A 39 7.63 8.35 22.30
N LEU A 40 7.62 7.29 21.49
CA LEU A 40 8.25 7.27 20.16
C LEU A 40 7.63 8.33 19.24
N LYS A 41 6.31 8.47 19.25
CA LYS A 41 5.62 9.48 18.45
C LYS A 41 5.87 10.90 18.98
N GLU A 42 5.63 11.14 20.27
CA GLU A 42 5.62 12.48 20.85
C GLU A 42 7.02 13.07 21.10
N GLN A 43 8.01 12.22 21.43
CA GLN A 43 9.34 12.66 21.83
C GLN A 43 10.42 12.40 20.79
N LEU A 44 10.27 11.34 19.96
CA LEU A 44 11.25 10.96 18.96
C LEU A 44 10.74 11.14 17.52
N HIS A 45 9.51 11.68 17.37
CA HIS A 45 8.90 12.01 16.07
C HIS A 45 8.78 10.81 15.09
N PHE A 46 8.64 9.58 15.63
CA PHE A 46 8.20 8.43 14.82
C PHE A 46 6.68 8.51 14.62
N ASP A 47 6.27 9.44 13.80
CA ASP A 47 4.88 9.87 13.63
C ASP A 47 4.11 9.06 12.60
N VAL A 48 4.80 8.25 11.79
CA VAL A 48 4.19 7.39 10.76
C VAL A 48 4.34 5.91 11.10
N LEU A 49 3.24 5.20 11.24
CA LEU A 49 3.22 3.73 11.25
C LEU A 49 3.11 3.24 9.80
N SER A 50 4.24 3.03 9.15
CA SER A 50 4.32 2.65 7.74
C SER A 50 3.67 1.30 7.48
N ALA A 51 3.96 0.28 8.30
CA ALA A 51 3.36 -1.05 8.19
C ALA A 51 3.22 -1.74 9.55
N LEU A 52 2.22 -2.61 9.66
CA LEU A 52 2.05 -3.54 10.77
C LEU A 52 1.90 -4.96 10.21
N VAL A 53 2.85 -5.81 10.51
CA VAL A 53 2.94 -7.17 9.95
C VAL A 53 2.68 -8.20 11.04
N GLY A 54 1.58 -8.95 10.93
CA GLY A 54 1.35 -10.12 11.79
C GLY A 54 2.27 -11.28 11.40
N VAL A 55 2.85 -11.94 12.40
CA VAL A 55 3.76 -13.08 12.19
C VAL A 55 3.47 -14.18 13.22
N ASP A 56 3.48 -15.43 12.76
CA ASP A 56 3.48 -16.63 13.59
C ASP A 56 4.89 -17.24 13.61
N TRP A 57 5.61 -17.06 14.72
CA TRP A 57 6.94 -17.66 14.95
C TRP A 57 6.89 -19.06 15.56
N LYS A 58 5.75 -19.76 15.48
CA LYS A 58 5.45 -21.10 16.05
C LYS A 58 5.35 -21.11 17.57
N GLU A 59 6.34 -20.60 18.29
CA GLU A 59 6.33 -20.52 19.75
C GLU A 59 5.59 -19.30 20.27
N SER A 60 5.49 -18.25 19.44
CA SER A 60 4.81 -17.00 19.74
C SER A 60 4.06 -16.47 18.54
N LEU A 61 3.03 -15.66 18.82
CA LEU A 61 2.30 -14.86 17.84
C LEU A 61 2.54 -13.39 18.14
N GLY A 62 2.65 -12.56 17.12
CA GLY A 62 2.84 -11.13 17.35
C GLY A 62 2.90 -10.29 16.09
N CYS A 63 3.41 -9.09 16.26
CA CYS A 63 3.46 -8.07 15.24
C CYS A 63 4.85 -7.46 15.12
N MET A 64 5.20 -7.09 13.88
CA MET A 64 6.30 -6.21 13.54
C MET A 64 5.72 -4.85 13.14
N TYR A 65 6.06 -3.80 13.86
CA TYR A 65 5.67 -2.42 13.57
C TYR A 65 6.83 -1.72 12.86
N TYR A 66 6.55 -1.09 11.74
CA TYR A 66 7.50 -0.29 10.96
C TYR A 66 7.19 1.18 11.20
N LEU A 67 8.03 1.84 11.96
CA LEU A 67 7.83 3.23 12.36
C LEU A 67 8.82 4.13 11.63
N THR A 68 8.32 5.15 10.97
CA THR A 68 9.12 6.12 10.21
C THR A 68 8.99 7.51 10.83
N ASN A 69 10.10 8.18 10.95
CA ASN A 69 10.16 9.60 11.27
C ASN A 69 9.96 10.39 9.96
N SER A 70 8.91 11.21 9.88
CA SER A 70 8.54 11.93 8.65
C SER A 70 9.54 13.02 8.26
N GLU A 71 10.35 13.52 9.20
CA GLU A 71 11.34 14.58 8.95
C GLU A 71 12.71 14.01 8.53
N THR A 72 13.20 12.98 9.25
CA THR A 72 14.52 12.40 9.00
C THR A 72 14.49 11.21 8.06
N HIS A 73 13.31 10.65 7.80
CA HIS A 73 13.07 9.41 7.05
C HIS A 73 13.77 8.17 7.63
N GLU A 74 14.21 8.26 8.90
CA GLU A 74 14.74 7.11 9.63
C GLU A 74 13.60 6.15 9.98
N MET A 75 13.88 4.86 9.86
CA MET A 75 12.92 3.79 10.15
C MET A 75 13.46 2.89 11.25
N ILE A 76 12.59 2.53 12.19
CA ILE A 76 12.85 1.49 13.20
C ILE A 76 11.80 0.38 13.08
N HIS A 77 12.19 -0.82 13.44
CA HIS A 77 11.31 -1.97 13.52
C HIS A 77 11.07 -2.32 14.98
N VAL A 78 9.81 -2.47 15.37
CA VAL A 78 9.45 -2.86 16.74
C VAL A 78 8.72 -4.19 16.70
N LYS A 79 9.23 -5.17 17.44
CA LYS A 79 8.62 -6.48 17.59
C LYS A 79 7.91 -6.58 18.93
N VAL A 80 6.62 -6.94 18.88
CA VAL A 80 5.80 -7.22 20.07
C VAL A 80 5.14 -8.59 19.89
N ALA A 81 5.27 -9.48 20.85
CA ALA A 81 4.79 -10.85 20.73
C ALA A 81 4.25 -11.41 22.04
N THR A 82 3.32 -12.36 21.93
CA THR A 82 2.78 -13.15 23.05
C THR A 82 3.02 -14.64 22.83
N THR A 83 3.32 -15.37 23.91
CA THR A 83 3.43 -16.84 23.89
C THR A 83 2.08 -17.54 24.07
N ASN A 84 1.02 -16.80 24.41
CA ASN A 84 -0.33 -17.33 24.52
C ASN A 84 -0.93 -17.53 23.12
N ARG A 85 -0.90 -18.75 22.61
CA ARG A 85 -1.44 -19.08 21.27
C ARG A 85 -2.95 -19.37 21.28
N GLU A 86 -3.54 -19.72 22.41
CA GLU A 86 -4.97 -20.06 22.51
C GLU A 86 -5.83 -18.78 22.47
N THR A 87 -5.44 -17.79 23.26
CA THR A 87 -6.13 -16.49 23.34
C THR A 87 -5.11 -15.34 23.22
N PRO A 88 -4.48 -15.19 22.06
CA PRO A 88 -3.43 -14.20 21.90
C PRO A 88 -3.99 -12.78 22.00
N ARG A 89 -3.33 -11.96 22.79
CA ARG A 89 -3.73 -10.56 23.04
C ARG A 89 -2.50 -9.68 23.03
N LEU A 90 -2.65 -8.48 22.47
CA LEU A 90 -1.67 -7.39 22.48
C LEU A 90 -2.40 -6.08 22.74
N HIS A 91 -1.70 -5.07 23.23
CA HIS A 91 -2.27 -3.73 23.40
C HIS A 91 -2.35 -3.00 22.05
N THR A 92 -3.47 -2.31 21.82
CA THR A 92 -3.67 -1.48 20.64
C THR A 92 -2.77 -0.25 20.66
N VAL A 93 -2.43 0.25 19.47
CA VAL A 93 -1.85 1.57 19.25
C VAL A 93 -2.69 2.42 18.30
N SER A 94 -3.96 2.04 18.10
CA SER A 94 -4.89 2.77 17.22
C SER A 94 -5.26 4.17 17.75
N ASP A 95 -5.02 4.46 19.02
CA ASP A 95 -5.11 5.79 19.61
C ASP A 95 -3.83 6.62 19.44
N VAL A 96 -2.73 5.99 19.06
CA VAL A 96 -1.45 6.64 18.74
C VAL A 96 -1.35 6.91 17.24
N TRP A 97 -1.58 5.90 16.41
CA TRP A 97 -1.63 6.02 14.95
C TRP A 97 -2.98 5.49 14.46
N ALA A 98 -3.78 6.35 13.85
CA ALA A 98 -5.13 5.99 13.42
C ALA A 98 -5.17 4.86 12.38
N VAL A 99 -4.14 4.75 11.54
CA VAL A 99 -3.98 3.66 10.57
C VAL A 99 -3.94 2.27 11.22
N ALA A 100 -3.45 2.17 12.45
CA ALA A 100 -3.40 0.92 13.19
C ALA A 100 -4.78 0.28 13.37
N ASN A 101 -5.86 1.08 13.38
CA ASN A 101 -7.22 0.53 13.45
C ASN A 101 -7.48 -0.53 12.37
N PHE A 102 -7.14 -0.25 11.12
CA PHE A 102 -7.35 -1.19 10.01
C PHE A 102 -6.30 -2.29 9.98
N GLN A 103 -5.04 -1.95 10.25
CA GLN A 103 -3.94 -2.90 10.23
C GLN A 103 -4.04 -3.93 11.37
N GLU A 104 -4.46 -3.53 12.56
CA GLU A 104 -4.70 -4.44 13.69
C GLU A 104 -5.90 -5.37 13.42
N ARG A 105 -6.95 -4.88 12.75
CA ARG A 105 -8.07 -5.72 12.29
C ARG A 105 -7.63 -6.76 11.25
N GLU A 106 -6.71 -6.43 10.35
CA GLU A 106 -6.09 -7.39 9.43
C GLU A 106 -5.35 -8.48 10.20
N VAL A 107 -4.53 -8.10 11.19
CA VAL A 107 -3.82 -9.07 12.04
C VAL A 107 -4.78 -9.94 12.84
N TYR A 108 -5.85 -9.36 13.38
CA TYR A 108 -6.91 -10.16 14.02
C TYR A 108 -7.53 -11.14 13.04
N ASP A 109 -7.84 -10.70 11.83
CA ASP A 109 -8.52 -11.51 10.82
C ASP A 109 -7.71 -12.76 10.41
N PHE A 110 -6.40 -12.61 10.27
CA PHE A 110 -5.53 -13.68 9.76
C PHE A 110 -4.79 -14.47 10.85
N PHE A 111 -4.56 -13.91 12.05
CA PHE A 111 -3.81 -14.54 13.12
C PHE A 111 -4.61 -14.74 14.42
N GLY A 112 -5.76 -14.06 14.55
CA GLY A 112 -6.60 -14.14 15.75
C GLY A 112 -6.04 -13.42 16.97
N ILE A 113 -5.12 -12.49 16.79
CA ILE A 113 -4.61 -11.65 17.86
C ILE A 113 -5.66 -10.57 18.16
N VAL A 114 -6.18 -10.55 19.38
CA VAL A 114 -7.16 -9.55 19.83
C VAL A 114 -6.41 -8.38 20.45
N PHE A 115 -6.65 -7.17 19.93
CA PHE A 115 -6.00 -5.98 20.46
C PHE A 115 -6.82 -5.37 21.60
N ILE A 116 -6.19 -5.30 22.79
CA ILE A 116 -6.79 -4.74 24.01
C ILE A 116 -6.99 -3.23 23.80
N ASN A 117 -8.17 -2.72 24.16
CA ASN A 117 -8.62 -1.33 23.99
C ASN A 117 -8.81 -0.88 22.53
N HIS A 118 -8.75 -1.78 21.54
CA HIS A 118 -9.10 -1.45 20.17
C HIS A 118 -10.59 -1.07 20.06
N PRO A 119 -10.96 0.02 19.35
CA PRO A 119 -12.34 0.53 19.35
C PRO A 119 -13.33 -0.32 18.56
N ASP A 120 -12.87 -1.07 17.54
CA ASP A 120 -13.69 -1.79 16.57
C ASP A 120 -13.03 -3.10 16.14
N MET A 121 -13.16 -4.15 16.96
CA MET A 121 -12.52 -5.44 16.73
C MET A 121 -13.48 -6.36 15.96
N ARG A 122 -13.29 -6.47 14.64
CA ARG A 122 -14.05 -7.35 13.74
C ARG A 122 -13.20 -7.69 12.52
N ARG A 123 -13.58 -8.78 11.83
CA ARG A 123 -12.89 -9.17 10.58
C ARG A 123 -13.01 -8.05 9.53
N PHE A 124 -12.05 -7.99 8.63
CA PHE A 124 -11.99 -6.99 7.57
C PHE A 124 -12.08 -7.61 6.16
N PHE A 125 -11.31 -8.68 5.90
CA PHE A 125 -11.24 -9.36 4.61
C PHE A 125 -12.07 -10.65 4.58
N LEU A 126 -12.01 -11.44 5.63
CA LEU A 126 -12.74 -12.70 5.70
C LEU A 126 -14.19 -12.47 6.14
N ARG A 127 -15.06 -13.36 5.71
CA ARG A 127 -16.46 -13.36 6.15
C ARG A 127 -16.55 -13.59 7.67
N THR A 128 -17.59 -13.09 8.28
CA THR A 128 -17.85 -13.24 9.72
C THR A 128 -18.00 -14.71 10.14
N ASP A 129 -18.44 -15.56 9.20
CA ASP A 129 -18.62 -17.01 9.40
C ASP A 129 -17.37 -17.84 9.05
N TRP A 130 -16.23 -17.22 8.75
CA TRP A 130 -14.99 -17.94 8.50
C TRP A 130 -14.47 -18.60 9.79
N VAL A 131 -14.04 -19.86 9.70
CA VAL A 131 -13.53 -20.64 10.84
C VAL A 131 -12.00 -20.64 10.84
N GLY A 132 -11.41 -20.22 11.96
CA GLY A 132 -9.97 -20.19 12.16
C GLY A 132 -9.27 -18.96 11.59
N TYR A 133 -7.93 -19.03 11.49
CA TYR A 133 -7.05 -17.91 11.15
C TYR A 133 -5.99 -18.37 10.14
N PRO A 134 -6.15 -18.03 8.85
CA PRO A 134 -5.43 -18.71 7.75
C PRO A 134 -3.91 -18.54 7.73
N LEU A 135 -3.36 -17.45 8.27
CA LEU A 135 -1.92 -17.22 8.25
C LEU A 135 -1.17 -17.82 9.44
N ARG A 136 -1.88 -18.44 10.38
CA ARG A 136 -1.23 -19.27 11.40
C ARG A 136 -0.56 -20.48 10.76
N LYS A 137 0.58 -20.89 11.33
CA LYS A 137 1.34 -22.06 10.84
C LYS A 137 0.70 -23.41 11.21
N ASP A 138 -0.20 -23.41 12.18
CA ASP A 138 -1.00 -24.55 12.61
C ASP A 138 -2.40 -24.61 11.96
N TYR A 139 -2.73 -23.69 11.06
CA TYR A 139 -3.98 -23.70 10.31
C TYR A 139 -3.94 -24.77 9.21
N ASP A 140 -4.91 -25.70 9.25
CA ASP A 140 -5.08 -26.72 8.22
C ASP A 140 -6.20 -26.30 7.25
N ASP A 141 -5.82 -25.93 6.04
CA ASP A 141 -6.72 -25.54 4.95
C ASP A 141 -7.23 -26.74 4.11
N SER A 142 -6.65 -27.92 4.34
CA SER A 142 -7.08 -29.18 3.72
C SER A 142 -8.25 -29.84 4.44
N ASP A 143 -8.57 -29.39 5.66
CA ASP A 143 -9.64 -29.97 6.46
C ASP A 143 -11.02 -29.56 5.91
N ALA A 144 -11.80 -30.56 5.48
CA ALA A 144 -13.19 -30.37 5.07
C ALA A 144 -14.12 -29.86 6.19
N THR A 145 -13.63 -29.82 7.43
CA THR A 145 -14.36 -29.27 8.59
C THR A 145 -14.23 -27.75 8.73
N ASN A 146 -13.40 -27.10 7.90
CA ASN A 146 -13.26 -25.63 7.82
C ASN A 146 -14.12 -24.95 6.74
N PRO A 147 -15.28 -25.45 6.35
CA PRO A 147 -16.14 -24.78 5.40
C PRO A 147 -16.72 -23.50 6.01
N LEU A 148 -17.04 -22.58 5.14
CA LEU A 148 -17.85 -21.42 5.51
C LEU A 148 -19.20 -21.88 6.04
N ARG A 149 -19.68 -21.28 7.09
CA ARG A 149 -21.04 -21.51 7.57
C ARG A 149 -22.02 -20.84 6.60
N LEU A 150 -23.13 -21.51 6.31
CA LEU A 150 -24.16 -20.97 5.41
C LEU A 150 -24.95 -19.83 6.08
N THR A 151 -25.05 -19.87 7.40
CA THR A 151 -25.74 -18.85 8.20
C THR A 151 -24.74 -18.24 9.16
N PRO A 152 -24.34 -16.97 8.99
CA PRO A 152 -23.45 -16.29 9.92
C PRO A 152 -24.06 -16.23 11.32
N GLU A 153 -23.25 -16.53 12.33
CA GLU A 153 -23.66 -16.38 13.74
C GLU A 153 -23.61 -14.92 14.19
N GLU A 154 -22.75 -14.12 13.56
CA GLU A 154 -22.56 -12.71 13.85
C GLU A 154 -23.13 -11.85 12.71
N ASN A 155 -23.80 -10.77 13.07
CA ASN A 155 -24.28 -9.78 12.12
C ASN A 155 -23.11 -8.91 11.66
N GLU A 156 -23.08 -8.46 10.41
CA GLU A 156 -22.08 -7.51 9.88
C GLU A 156 -22.02 -6.19 10.67
N ASP A 157 -23.10 -5.84 11.38
CA ASP A 157 -23.14 -4.67 12.23
C ASP A 157 -22.55 -4.88 13.62
N ASP A 158 -22.25 -6.12 13.98
CA ASP A 158 -21.69 -6.45 15.29
C ASP A 158 -20.18 -6.22 15.31
N THR A 159 -19.74 -5.48 16.30
CA THR A 159 -18.34 -5.28 16.62
C THR A 159 -18.14 -5.39 18.12
N PHE A 160 -16.89 -5.54 18.55
CA PHE A 160 -16.58 -5.54 19.97
C PHE A 160 -15.29 -4.78 20.27
N ALA A 161 -15.13 -4.41 21.52
CA ALA A 161 -13.89 -3.96 22.10
C ALA A 161 -13.54 -4.86 23.28
N LEU A 162 -12.27 -5.19 23.45
CA LEU A 162 -11.77 -5.81 24.66
C LEU A 162 -11.18 -4.70 25.54
N VAL A 163 -11.92 -4.26 26.55
CA VAL A 163 -11.53 -3.13 27.39
C VAL A 163 -10.87 -3.65 28.66
N GLU A 164 -9.72 -3.09 29.00
CA GLU A 164 -8.98 -3.37 30.22
C GLU A 164 -9.38 -2.36 31.32
N ASP A 165 -9.60 -2.86 32.53
CA ASP A 165 -9.85 -2.01 33.69
C ASP A 165 -8.56 -1.64 34.45
N GLU A 166 -8.69 -0.80 35.48
CA GLU A 166 -7.56 -0.34 36.32
C GLU A 166 -6.81 -1.49 37.03
N LYS A 167 -7.39 -2.68 37.05
CA LYS A 167 -6.79 -3.90 37.68
C LYS A 167 -6.13 -4.82 36.67
N GLY A 168 -6.15 -4.49 35.38
CA GLY A 168 -5.65 -5.33 34.30
C GLY A 168 -6.61 -6.44 33.88
N GLU A 169 -7.89 -6.41 34.36
CA GLU A 169 -8.89 -7.38 33.92
C GLU A 169 -9.56 -6.92 32.64
N THR A 170 -9.61 -7.81 31.64
CA THR A 170 -10.20 -7.48 30.34
C THR A 170 -11.66 -7.92 30.25
N LYS A 171 -12.52 -7.03 29.73
CA LYS A 171 -13.94 -7.29 29.51
C LYS A 171 -14.33 -7.03 28.05
N ARG A 172 -15.03 -7.99 27.43
CA ARG A 172 -15.60 -7.80 26.09
C ARG A 172 -16.85 -6.90 26.19
N VAL A 173 -16.82 -5.82 25.42
CA VAL A 173 -17.95 -4.87 25.25
C VAL A 173 -18.41 -4.99 23.81
N ASN A 174 -19.62 -5.51 23.59
CA ASN A 174 -20.22 -5.58 22.26
C ASN A 174 -20.79 -4.20 21.88
N LYS A 175 -20.58 -3.84 20.62
CA LYS A 175 -21.01 -2.57 20.03
C LYS A 175 -21.71 -2.83 18.70
N LYS A 176 -22.34 -1.81 18.14
CA LYS A 176 -22.87 -1.78 16.77
C LYS A 176 -22.10 -0.78 15.94
N VAL A 177 -21.92 -1.08 14.66
CA VAL A 177 -21.30 -0.18 13.69
C VAL A 177 -22.18 1.04 13.47
N PHE A 178 -23.49 0.82 13.33
CA PHE A 178 -24.50 1.87 13.15
C PHE A 178 -25.52 1.86 14.30
N GLY A 179 -26.08 3.04 14.61
CA GLY A 179 -27.17 3.18 15.56
C GLY A 179 -28.49 2.61 15.01
N ALA A 180 -29.42 2.26 15.91
CA ALA A 180 -30.71 1.67 15.52
C ALA A 180 -31.58 2.62 14.67
N ASP A 181 -31.41 3.92 14.84
CA ASP A 181 -32.20 4.95 14.17
C ASP A 181 -31.45 5.56 12.96
N GLU A 182 -30.27 5.03 12.60
CA GLU A 182 -29.51 5.52 11.46
C GLU A 182 -30.06 4.96 10.15
N TYR A 183 -30.22 5.83 9.15
CA TYR A 183 -30.58 5.41 7.80
C TYR A 183 -29.31 5.06 7.02
N VAL A 184 -29.10 3.78 6.76
CA VAL A 184 -27.91 3.24 6.11
C VAL A 184 -28.23 2.83 4.67
N ILE A 185 -27.47 3.36 3.73
CA ILE A 185 -27.50 2.95 2.32
C ILE A 185 -26.28 2.12 1.96
N ASN A 186 -26.43 1.21 1.00
CA ASN A 186 -25.34 0.42 0.47
C ASN A 186 -25.03 0.82 -0.97
N ILE A 187 -23.75 1.07 -1.26
CA ILE A 187 -23.22 1.31 -2.60
C ILE A 187 -22.19 0.20 -2.88
N GLY A 188 -22.45 -0.62 -3.90
CA GLY A 188 -21.67 -1.83 -4.16
C GLY A 188 -22.28 -3.08 -3.49
N PRO A 189 -21.61 -4.27 -3.55
CA PRO A 189 -20.24 -4.50 -4.02
C PRO A 189 -20.05 -4.38 -5.54
N GLN A 190 -21.09 -4.48 -6.34
CA GLN A 190 -21.04 -4.27 -7.78
C GLN A 190 -21.75 -2.95 -8.14
N HIS A 191 -20.96 -1.90 -8.30
CA HIS A 191 -21.44 -0.58 -8.68
C HIS A 191 -20.38 0.14 -9.52
N PRO A 192 -20.74 0.84 -10.61
CA PRO A 192 -19.75 1.53 -11.46
C PRO A 192 -18.85 2.48 -10.70
N SER A 193 -19.39 3.21 -9.74
CA SER A 193 -18.67 4.24 -8.96
C SER A 193 -17.73 3.70 -7.88
N THR A 194 -17.69 2.37 -7.64
CA THR A 194 -16.72 1.78 -6.70
C THR A 194 -15.40 1.44 -7.38
N HIS A 195 -15.33 1.52 -8.71
CA HIS A 195 -14.17 1.16 -9.54
C HIS A 195 -13.60 -0.23 -9.23
N GLY A 196 -14.45 -1.14 -8.76
CA GLY A 196 -14.09 -2.49 -8.36
C GLY A 196 -15.12 -3.09 -7.41
N VAL A 197 -14.76 -4.18 -6.74
CA VAL A 197 -15.69 -4.94 -5.89
C VAL A 197 -15.50 -4.56 -4.42
N MET A 198 -16.12 -3.46 -4.03
CA MET A 198 -16.13 -2.94 -2.67
C MET A 198 -17.53 -2.42 -2.31
N ARG A 199 -17.91 -2.50 -1.05
CA ARG A 199 -19.20 -1.98 -0.58
C ARG A 199 -18.99 -0.88 0.44
N TYR A 200 -19.57 0.29 0.16
CA TYR A 200 -19.70 1.38 1.12
C TYR A 200 -21.07 1.26 1.81
N ARG A 201 -21.08 1.23 3.13
CA ARG A 201 -22.27 1.36 3.95
C ARG A 201 -22.26 2.76 4.53
N ALA A 202 -23.08 3.63 3.98
CA ALA A 202 -23.11 5.04 4.37
C ALA A 202 -24.36 5.34 5.21
N SER A 203 -24.16 5.82 6.43
CA SER A 203 -25.21 6.43 7.25
C SER A 203 -25.42 7.87 6.79
N ILE A 204 -26.66 8.23 6.47
CA ILE A 204 -27.01 9.54 5.91
C ILE A 204 -28.14 10.21 6.68
N ASP A 205 -28.11 11.55 6.66
CA ASP A 205 -29.17 12.42 7.12
C ASP A 205 -29.59 13.34 5.97
N GLY A 206 -30.72 13.03 5.34
CA GLY A 206 -31.05 13.60 4.05
C GLY A 206 -30.04 13.17 2.99
N GLU A 207 -29.28 14.12 2.43
CA GLU A 207 -28.19 13.87 1.47
C GLU A 207 -26.79 13.94 2.12
N VAL A 208 -26.70 14.25 3.41
CA VAL A 208 -25.43 14.45 4.11
C VAL A 208 -24.95 13.14 4.72
N VAL A 209 -23.71 12.77 4.39
CA VAL A 209 -23.04 11.57 4.93
C VAL A 209 -22.64 11.83 6.39
N LYS A 210 -23.03 10.95 7.29
CA LYS A 210 -22.66 10.98 8.72
C LYS A 210 -21.52 10.05 9.05
N LYS A 211 -21.50 8.88 8.41
CA LYS A 211 -20.50 7.84 8.60
C LYS A 211 -20.43 6.95 7.39
N VAL A 212 -19.23 6.53 7.04
CA VAL A 212 -18.99 5.51 6.01
C VAL A 212 -18.27 4.33 6.61
N ASP A 213 -18.86 3.15 6.50
CA ASP A 213 -18.20 1.89 6.81
C ASP A 213 -17.91 1.13 5.54
N ILE A 214 -16.67 0.62 5.43
CA ILE A 214 -16.18 -0.06 4.24
C ILE A 214 -16.17 -1.56 4.50
N VAL A 215 -16.77 -2.30 3.58
CA VAL A 215 -16.73 -3.76 3.54
C VAL A 215 -15.88 -4.18 2.35
N SER A 216 -14.74 -4.79 2.63
CA SER A 216 -13.73 -5.28 1.70
C SER A 216 -13.69 -6.81 1.69
N GLY A 217 -12.75 -7.41 0.96
CA GLY A 217 -12.53 -8.85 0.96
C GLY A 217 -13.25 -9.62 -0.15
N TYR A 218 -14.10 -8.98 -0.95
CA TYR A 218 -14.85 -9.66 -2.03
C TYR A 218 -13.93 -10.30 -3.09
N ILE A 219 -12.74 -9.75 -3.28
CA ILE A 219 -11.71 -10.28 -4.19
C ILE A 219 -10.43 -10.66 -3.46
N HIS A 220 -10.53 -10.91 -2.14
CA HIS A 220 -9.40 -11.46 -1.38
C HIS A 220 -9.03 -12.85 -1.90
N ARG A 221 -7.77 -13.01 -2.29
CA ARG A 221 -7.27 -14.22 -2.97
C ARG A 221 -6.27 -14.99 -2.12
N GLY A 222 -5.96 -14.52 -0.90
CA GLY A 222 -5.00 -15.15 -0.01
C GLY A 222 -3.57 -15.13 -0.56
N ILE A 223 -3.17 -14.05 -1.24
CA ILE A 223 -1.85 -13.95 -1.91
C ILE A 223 -0.71 -14.20 -0.94
N GLU A 224 -0.76 -13.63 0.26
CA GLU A 224 0.28 -13.81 1.28
C GLU A 224 0.39 -15.27 1.71
N LYS A 225 -0.74 -15.96 1.90
CA LYS A 225 -0.76 -17.39 2.20
C LYS A 225 -0.20 -18.23 1.05
N MET A 226 -0.55 -17.91 -0.19
CA MET A 226 0.01 -18.59 -1.37
C MET A 226 1.52 -18.40 -1.48
N CYS A 227 2.04 -17.21 -1.20
CA CYS A 227 3.48 -16.94 -1.21
C CYS A 227 4.27 -17.86 -0.27
N GLU A 228 3.69 -18.25 0.87
CA GLU A 228 4.30 -19.19 1.80
C GLU A 228 4.44 -20.63 1.25
N SER A 229 3.81 -20.94 0.13
CA SER A 229 3.88 -22.25 -0.54
C SER A 229 4.71 -22.26 -1.83
N LEU A 230 5.12 -21.09 -2.32
CA LEU A 230 5.78 -20.88 -3.60
C LEU A 230 7.27 -20.55 -3.44
N THR A 231 8.05 -20.74 -4.50
CA THR A 231 9.43 -20.23 -4.55
C THR A 231 9.44 -18.71 -4.72
N TYR A 232 10.52 -18.05 -4.35
CA TYR A 232 10.67 -16.61 -4.50
C TYR A 232 10.40 -16.11 -5.93
N GLN A 233 10.85 -16.84 -6.96
CA GLN A 233 10.57 -16.48 -8.35
C GLN A 233 9.08 -16.59 -8.71
N GLN A 234 8.38 -17.57 -8.13
CA GLN A 234 6.94 -17.74 -8.38
C GLN A 234 6.09 -16.67 -7.70
N THR A 235 6.53 -16.14 -6.55
CA THR A 235 5.79 -15.06 -5.86
C THR A 235 5.69 -13.79 -6.70
N LEU A 236 6.67 -13.51 -7.57
CA LEU A 236 6.66 -12.35 -8.46
C LEU A 236 5.42 -12.27 -9.36
N LEU A 237 4.79 -13.41 -9.68
CA LEU A 237 3.58 -13.43 -10.50
C LEU A 237 2.36 -12.85 -9.77
N TYR A 238 2.35 -12.89 -8.45
CA TYR A 238 1.23 -12.37 -7.66
C TYR A 238 1.37 -10.89 -7.37
N THR A 239 2.59 -10.37 -7.22
CA THR A 239 2.84 -8.98 -6.87
C THR A 239 2.33 -8.02 -7.95
N GLU A 240 2.50 -8.35 -9.22
CA GLU A 240 2.02 -7.55 -10.35
C GLU A 240 0.49 -7.57 -10.54
N ARG A 241 -0.22 -8.45 -9.80
CA ARG A 241 -1.68 -8.61 -9.90
C ARG A 241 -2.43 -8.00 -8.72
N MET A 242 -1.75 -7.39 -7.77
CA MET A 242 -2.37 -6.62 -6.69
C MET A 242 -2.81 -5.26 -7.24
N ASP A 243 -1.94 -4.29 -7.34
CA ASP A 243 -2.21 -3.10 -8.13
C ASP A 243 -1.77 -3.34 -9.58
N TYR A 244 -2.71 -3.72 -10.43
CA TYR A 244 -2.45 -3.97 -11.85
C TYR A 244 -2.15 -2.68 -12.64
N MET A 245 -2.36 -1.50 -12.04
CA MET A 245 -1.98 -0.19 -12.57
C MET A 245 -0.62 0.29 -12.06
N ALA A 246 0.04 -0.49 -11.19
CA ALA A 246 1.41 -0.29 -10.73
C ALA A 246 2.22 -1.60 -10.83
N ALA A 247 1.87 -2.46 -11.78
CA ALA A 247 2.38 -3.83 -11.90
C ALA A 247 3.91 -3.91 -11.93
N PHE A 248 4.59 -3.02 -12.69
CA PHE A 248 6.05 -2.96 -12.72
C PHE A 248 6.61 -2.59 -11.35
N MET A 249 6.11 -1.50 -10.73
CA MET A 249 6.59 -0.99 -9.45
C MET A 249 6.49 -2.03 -8.33
N ASN A 250 5.32 -2.72 -8.24
CA ASN A 250 5.10 -3.75 -7.22
C ASN A 250 6.06 -4.95 -7.41
N ARG A 251 6.26 -5.36 -8.66
CA ARG A 251 7.18 -6.44 -8.99
C ARG A 251 8.63 -6.03 -8.79
N HIS A 252 8.99 -4.80 -9.19
CA HIS A 252 10.30 -4.20 -8.98
C HIS A 252 10.65 -4.15 -7.48
N CYS A 253 9.74 -3.67 -6.62
CA CYS A 253 9.91 -3.67 -5.17
C CYS A 253 10.25 -5.05 -4.62
N THR A 254 9.54 -6.08 -5.10
CA THR A 254 9.78 -7.47 -4.68
C THR A 254 11.14 -7.97 -5.14
N CYS A 255 11.55 -7.64 -6.38
CA CYS A 255 12.88 -7.97 -6.89
C CYS A 255 13.97 -7.29 -6.05
N LEU A 256 13.85 -5.97 -5.80
CA LEU A 256 14.78 -5.22 -4.95
C LEU A 256 14.94 -5.82 -3.55
N CYS A 257 13.82 -6.21 -2.92
CA CYS A 257 13.85 -6.83 -1.60
C CYS A 257 14.64 -8.15 -1.59
N ILE A 258 14.46 -8.99 -2.60
CA ILE A 258 15.16 -10.27 -2.73
C ILE A 258 16.64 -10.05 -3.12
N GLU A 259 16.90 -9.12 -4.03
CA GLU A 259 18.26 -8.74 -4.47
C GLU A 259 19.09 -8.21 -3.30
N LYS A 260 18.50 -7.34 -2.49
CA LYS A 260 19.10 -6.84 -1.24
C LYS A 260 19.43 -7.97 -0.28
N ALA A 261 18.50 -8.91 -0.08
CA ALA A 261 18.72 -10.07 0.79
C ALA A 261 19.85 -10.99 0.32
N LEU A 262 20.12 -11.02 -0.99
CA LEU A 262 21.16 -11.83 -1.61
C LEU A 262 22.46 -11.07 -1.89
N GLY A 263 22.46 -9.75 -1.73
CA GLY A 263 23.58 -8.88 -2.10
C GLY A 263 23.88 -8.93 -3.61
N ILE A 264 22.83 -8.98 -4.45
CA ILE A 264 22.96 -8.98 -5.91
C ILE A 264 23.06 -7.54 -6.40
N GLU A 265 24.13 -7.22 -7.12
CA GLU A 265 24.27 -5.97 -7.85
C GLU A 265 23.62 -6.12 -9.22
N VAL A 266 22.63 -5.28 -9.51
CA VAL A 266 21.91 -5.28 -10.78
C VAL A 266 22.70 -4.44 -11.79
N PRO A 267 22.83 -4.88 -13.07
CA PRO A 267 23.52 -4.08 -14.09
C PRO A 267 22.84 -2.72 -14.31
N HIS A 268 23.63 -1.67 -14.52
CA HIS A 268 23.15 -0.30 -14.71
C HIS A 268 22.08 -0.19 -15.82
N ARG A 269 22.30 -0.87 -16.96
CA ARG A 269 21.31 -0.95 -18.04
C ARG A 269 19.98 -1.54 -17.58
N ALA A 270 20.00 -2.56 -16.74
CA ALA A 270 18.77 -3.18 -16.23
C ALA A 270 18.01 -2.24 -15.28
N GLU A 271 18.73 -1.53 -14.39
CA GLU A 271 18.13 -0.51 -13.53
C GLU A 271 17.50 0.63 -14.33
N LEU A 272 18.18 1.06 -15.41
CA LEU A 272 17.66 2.10 -16.29
C LEU A 272 16.37 1.65 -17.00
N ILE A 273 16.33 0.41 -17.49
CA ILE A 273 15.14 -0.17 -18.11
C ILE A 273 13.99 -0.25 -17.10
N ARG A 274 14.23 -0.75 -15.89
CA ARG A 274 13.24 -0.83 -14.82
C ARG A 274 12.64 0.56 -14.50
N MET A 275 13.50 1.57 -14.33
CA MET A 275 13.07 2.94 -14.05
C MET A 275 12.23 3.51 -15.20
N MET A 276 12.59 3.25 -16.46
CA MET A 276 11.77 3.68 -17.60
C MET A 276 10.40 2.99 -17.62
N MET A 277 10.35 1.71 -17.29
CA MET A 277 9.08 0.95 -17.21
C MET A 277 8.21 1.43 -16.05
N ASP A 278 8.79 1.75 -14.91
CA ASP A 278 8.08 2.31 -13.76
C ASP A 278 7.45 3.67 -14.11
N GLU A 279 8.17 4.57 -14.78
CA GLU A 279 7.63 5.86 -15.15
C GLU A 279 6.59 5.79 -16.28
N LEU A 280 6.75 4.88 -17.25
CA LEU A 280 5.69 4.59 -18.22
C LEU A 280 4.43 4.04 -17.55
N MET A 281 4.59 3.18 -16.54
CA MET A 281 3.47 2.65 -15.76
C MET A 281 2.82 3.74 -14.90
N ARG A 282 3.59 4.68 -14.34
CA ARG A 282 3.05 5.84 -13.61
C ARG A 282 2.19 6.69 -14.51
N LEU A 283 2.66 7.02 -15.72
CA LEU A 283 1.88 7.74 -16.73
C LEU A 283 0.60 6.98 -17.10
N HIS A 284 0.71 5.68 -17.33
CA HIS A 284 -0.43 4.81 -17.62
C HIS A 284 -1.48 4.83 -16.50
N SER A 285 -1.04 4.82 -15.25
CA SER A 285 -1.90 4.89 -14.06
C SER A 285 -2.58 6.25 -13.90
N HIS A 286 -1.82 7.34 -14.01
CA HIS A 286 -2.37 8.70 -13.86
C HIS A 286 -3.34 9.07 -14.98
N LEU A 287 -3.11 8.60 -16.21
CA LEU A 287 -4.05 8.72 -17.30
C LEU A 287 -5.39 8.01 -17.00
N LEU A 288 -5.34 6.83 -16.40
CA LEU A 288 -6.55 6.12 -15.97
C LEU A 288 -7.28 6.88 -14.86
N SER A 289 -6.56 7.32 -13.84
CA SER A 289 -7.12 8.09 -12.72
C SER A 289 -7.84 9.36 -13.22
N TYR A 290 -7.22 10.10 -14.13
CA TYR A 290 -7.85 11.25 -14.81
C TYR A 290 -9.16 10.83 -15.50
N GLY A 291 -9.11 9.75 -16.30
CA GLY A 291 -10.29 9.27 -17.04
C GLY A 291 -11.44 8.89 -16.09
N CYS A 292 -11.16 8.06 -15.09
CA CYS A 292 -12.19 7.59 -14.16
C CYS A 292 -12.82 8.75 -13.38
N LEU A 293 -12.01 9.66 -12.83
CA LEU A 293 -12.51 10.83 -12.11
C LEU A 293 -13.39 11.73 -13.00
N THR A 294 -12.98 11.97 -14.25
CA THR A 294 -13.77 12.79 -15.19
C THR A 294 -15.10 12.13 -15.55
N MET A 295 -15.12 10.80 -15.70
CA MET A 295 -16.34 10.03 -15.93
C MET A 295 -17.31 10.14 -14.76
N ASP A 296 -16.84 10.00 -13.52
CA ASP A 296 -17.65 10.11 -12.30
C ASP A 296 -18.26 11.52 -12.13
N GLN A 297 -17.58 12.55 -12.65
CA GLN A 297 -18.11 13.90 -12.70
C GLN A 297 -19.03 14.16 -13.91
N GLY A 298 -19.34 13.13 -14.71
CA GLY A 298 -20.20 13.23 -15.88
C GLY A 298 -19.52 13.77 -17.14
N ALA A 299 -18.21 14.00 -17.12
CA ALA A 299 -17.45 14.51 -18.26
C ALA A 299 -17.00 13.36 -19.19
N THR A 300 -17.96 12.64 -19.76
CA THR A 300 -17.72 11.43 -20.57
C THR A 300 -16.74 11.65 -21.72
N THR A 301 -16.78 12.81 -22.38
CA THR A 301 -15.82 13.14 -23.45
C THR A 301 -14.38 13.15 -22.92
N ALA A 302 -14.13 13.79 -21.79
CA ALA A 302 -12.82 13.85 -21.17
C ALA A 302 -12.28 12.46 -20.78
N PHE A 303 -13.18 11.52 -20.42
CA PHE A 303 -12.83 10.12 -20.15
C PHE A 303 -12.14 9.41 -21.32
N PHE A 304 -12.58 9.63 -22.56
CA PHE A 304 -12.04 8.90 -23.71
C PHE A 304 -10.64 9.36 -24.14
N TYR A 305 -10.26 10.59 -23.86
CA TYR A 305 -8.99 11.14 -24.31
C TYR A 305 -7.77 10.42 -23.72
N PRO A 306 -7.65 10.22 -22.40
CA PRO A 306 -6.50 9.52 -21.83
C PRO A 306 -6.39 8.07 -22.28
N PHE A 307 -7.51 7.40 -22.60
CA PHE A 307 -7.47 6.04 -23.14
C PHE A 307 -6.82 5.96 -24.53
N ARG A 308 -6.95 7.01 -25.33
CA ARG A 308 -6.24 7.13 -26.62
C ARG A 308 -4.73 7.19 -26.42
N GLU A 309 -4.24 7.98 -25.44
CA GLU A 309 -2.82 8.08 -25.14
C GLU A 309 -2.28 6.81 -24.46
N ARG A 310 -3.08 6.14 -23.65
CA ARG A 310 -2.68 4.86 -23.04
C ARG A 310 -2.37 3.77 -24.06
N GLU A 311 -2.97 3.79 -25.26
CA GLU A 311 -2.67 2.83 -26.32
C GLU A 311 -1.21 2.90 -26.77
N TYR A 312 -0.59 4.07 -26.82
CA TYR A 312 0.84 4.19 -27.13
C TYR A 312 1.72 3.48 -26.09
N ILE A 313 1.35 3.56 -24.79
CA ILE A 313 2.07 2.85 -23.74
C ILE A 313 1.88 1.34 -23.88
N TYR A 314 0.67 0.89 -24.17
CA TYR A 314 0.40 -0.52 -24.41
C TYR A 314 1.18 -1.08 -25.60
N ASP A 315 1.36 -0.32 -26.66
CA ASP A 315 2.17 -0.72 -27.81
C ASP A 315 3.66 -0.87 -27.42
N ILE A 316 4.19 0.03 -26.59
CA ILE A 316 5.54 -0.08 -26.05
C ILE A 316 5.68 -1.33 -25.16
N PHE A 317 4.72 -1.57 -24.28
CA PHE A 317 4.72 -2.76 -23.42
C PHE A 317 4.61 -4.05 -24.23
N ASP A 318 3.72 -4.11 -25.21
CA ASP A 318 3.55 -5.30 -26.04
C ASP A 318 4.82 -5.64 -26.83
N LYS A 319 5.45 -4.65 -27.46
CA LYS A 319 6.72 -4.81 -28.17
C LYS A 319 7.85 -5.26 -27.25
N THR A 320 7.91 -4.76 -26.01
CA THR A 320 9.02 -5.01 -25.08
C THR A 320 8.79 -6.28 -24.25
N CYS A 321 7.61 -6.39 -23.64
CA CYS A 321 7.28 -7.47 -22.69
C CYS A 321 6.51 -8.61 -23.35
N GLY A 322 5.80 -8.34 -24.46
CA GLY A 322 4.91 -9.28 -25.12
C GLY A 322 3.53 -9.38 -24.45
N ALA A 323 3.17 -8.38 -23.63
CA ALA A 323 1.89 -8.29 -22.96
C ALA A 323 1.50 -6.84 -22.71
N ARG A 324 0.20 -6.56 -22.72
CA ARG A 324 -0.37 -5.23 -22.46
C ARG A 324 -0.65 -4.99 -20.96
N MET A 325 -0.89 -6.06 -20.21
CA MET A 325 -1.11 -6.06 -18.76
C MET A 325 -0.45 -7.28 -18.14
N SER A 326 -0.06 -7.19 -16.85
CA SER A 326 0.64 -8.27 -16.12
C SER A 326 1.88 -8.73 -16.88
N MET A 327 2.80 -7.82 -17.11
CA MET A 327 3.88 -7.93 -18.08
C MET A 327 4.94 -8.96 -17.73
N SER A 328 5.08 -9.33 -16.46
CA SER A 328 6.04 -10.32 -15.96
C SER A 328 7.48 -10.09 -16.46
N TYR A 329 7.91 -8.84 -16.51
CA TYR A 329 9.13 -8.43 -17.17
C TYR A 329 10.33 -8.30 -16.23
N ASP A 330 10.17 -7.65 -15.06
CA ASP A 330 11.22 -7.60 -14.06
C ASP A 330 11.46 -8.99 -13.48
N CYS A 331 12.70 -9.32 -13.26
CA CYS A 331 13.12 -10.56 -12.63
C CYS A 331 14.27 -10.29 -11.65
N ILE A 332 14.51 -11.21 -10.73
CA ILE A 332 15.61 -11.08 -9.78
C ILE A 332 16.93 -10.97 -10.55
N GLY A 333 17.66 -9.89 -10.33
CA GLY A 333 18.93 -9.56 -11.00
C GLY A 333 18.79 -8.65 -12.23
N GLY A 334 17.57 -8.23 -12.62
CA GLY A 334 17.38 -7.33 -13.77
C GLY A 334 16.05 -7.53 -14.47
N VAL A 335 16.06 -7.63 -15.81
CA VAL A 335 14.88 -7.84 -16.64
C VAL A 335 15.00 -9.13 -17.45
N VAL A 336 13.85 -9.71 -17.85
CA VAL A 336 13.80 -11.02 -18.53
C VAL A 336 14.50 -11.00 -19.91
N ARG A 337 14.43 -9.87 -20.61
CA ARG A 337 15.06 -9.65 -21.91
C ARG A 337 15.35 -8.16 -22.10
N ASP A 338 16.27 -7.86 -23.00
CA ASP A 338 16.55 -6.48 -23.39
C ASP A 338 15.34 -5.85 -24.10
N VAL A 339 15.30 -4.53 -24.14
CA VAL A 339 14.28 -3.76 -24.84
C VAL A 339 14.37 -3.96 -26.35
N HIS A 340 13.27 -3.76 -27.07
CA HIS A 340 13.28 -3.82 -28.54
C HIS A 340 14.10 -2.65 -29.15
N PRO A 341 14.62 -2.80 -30.37
CA PRO A 341 15.53 -1.80 -30.96
C PRO A 341 14.98 -0.37 -31.05
N ASP A 342 13.67 -0.21 -31.25
CA ASP A 342 13.03 1.08 -31.41
C ASP A 342 12.49 1.64 -30.08
N PHE A 343 12.77 0.99 -28.93
CA PHE A 343 12.19 1.34 -27.62
C PHE A 343 12.41 2.80 -27.24
N VAL A 344 13.65 3.28 -27.30
CA VAL A 344 13.99 4.67 -26.95
C VAL A 344 13.26 5.67 -27.85
N GLN A 345 13.15 5.37 -29.14
CA GLN A 345 12.43 6.23 -30.08
C GLN A 345 10.92 6.21 -29.83
N ASP A 346 10.34 5.05 -29.54
CA ASP A 346 8.91 4.94 -29.22
C ASP A 346 8.57 5.71 -27.94
N VAL A 347 9.43 5.64 -26.90
CA VAL A 347 9.27 6.41 -25.67
C VAL A 347 9.36 7.91 -25.92
N ARG A 348 10.35 8.39 -26.69
CA ARG A 348 10.46 9.82 -27.07
C ARG A 348 9.23 10.30 -27.83
N ASN A 349 8.77 9.53 -28.82
CA ASN A 349 7.58 9.85 -29.59
C ASN A 349 6.33 9.95 -28.70
N PHE A 350 6.19 9.03 -27.75
CA PHE A 350 5.09 9.06 -26.78
C PHE A 350 5.17 10.30 -25.88
N CYS A 351 6.35 10.64 -25.35
CA CYS A 351 6.54 11.86 -24.55
C CYS A 351 6.15 13.11 -25.32
N ASP A 352 6.54 13.21 -26.60
CA ASP A 352 6.18 14.35 -27.46
C ASP A 352 4.68 14.44 -27.75
N VAL A 353 3.98 13.31 -27.82
CA VAL A 353 2.52 13.26 -27.94
C VAL A 353 1.86 13.69 -26.65
N LEU A 354 2.24 13.11 -25.51
CA LEU A 354 1.58 13.35 -24.24
C LEU A 354 1.76 14.80 -23.76
N GLU A 355 2.95 15.38 -23.92
CA GLU A 355 3.21 16.78 -23.60
C GLU A 355 2.24 17.76 -24.30
N LYS A 356 1.88 17.46 -25.56
CA LYS A 356 0.90 18.25 -26.33
C LYS A 356 -0.54 17.97 -25.87
N ARG A 357 -0.82 16.83 -25.23
CA ARG A 357 -2.15 16.43 -24.80
C ARG A 357 -2.52 16.91 -23.40
N ILE A 358 -1.57 17.05 -22.50
CA ILE A 358 -1.83 17.55 -21.12
C ILE A 358 -2.59 18.90 -21.14
N PRO A 359 -2.25 19.92 -21.98
CA PRO A 359 -3.06 21.12 -22.11
C PRO A 359 -4.52 20.87 -22.56
N GLU A 360 -4.78 19.85 -23.40
CA GLU A 360 -6.16 19.48 -23.77
C GLU A 360 -6.95 19.00 -22.55
N TYR A 361 -6.32 18.21 -21.65
CA TYR A 361 -6.97 17.75 -20.42
C TYR A 361 -7.37 18.91 -19.51
N HIS A 362 -6.50 19.91 -19.38
CA HIS A 362 -6.82 21.12 -18.63
C HIS A 362 -7.99 21.90 -19.26
N GLN A 363 -8.02 22.05 -20.59
CA GLN A 363 -9.10 22.74 -21.29
C GLN A 363 -10.44 22.00 -21.17
N LEU A 364 -10.42 20.67 -21.20
CA LEU A 364 -11.62 19.85 -21.13
C LEU A 364 -12.23 19.79 -19.73
N PHE A 365 -11.41 19.80 -18.67
CA PHE A 365 -11.91 19.48 -17.35
C PHE A 365 -11.43 20.43 -16.23
N SER A 366 -10.13 20.73 -16.11
CA SER A 366 -9.58 21.42 -14.93
C SER A 366 -10.21 22.79 -14.66
N GLY A 367 -10.60 23.52 -15.72
CA GLY A 367 -11.26 24.83 -15.62
C GLY A 367 -12.78 24.77 -15.64
N ASN A 368 -13.40 23.59 -15.68
CA ASN A 368 -14.84 23.46 -15.73
C ASN A 368 -15.46 23.86 -14.38
N VAL A 369 -16.42 24.81 -14.40
CA VAL A 369 -17.05 25.35 -13.18
C VAL A 369 -17.76 24.27 -12.35
N ILE A 370 -18.38 23.28 -13.00
CA ILE A 370 -19.05 22.17 -12.32
C ILE A 370 -18.02 21.28 -11.63
N ALA A 371 -16.94 20.91 -12.34
CA ALA A 371 -15.86 20.12 -11.78
C ALA A 371 -15.19 20.82 -10.60
N LEU A 372 -14.91 22.11 -10.72
CA LEU A 372 -14.36 22.93 -9.63
C LEU A 372 -15.29 22.93 -8.41
N GLY A 373 -16.60 23.15 -8.61
CA GLY A 373 -17.60 23.17 -7.54
C GLY A 373 -17.81 21.81 -6.85
N ARG A 374 -17.39 20.70 -7.50
CA ARG A 374 -17.52 19.34 -6.97
C ARG A 374 -16.23 18.78 -6.35
N MET A 375 -15.10 19.45 -6.55
CA MET A 375 -13.80 18.95 -6.10
C MET A 375 -13.08 19.89 -5.14
N LYS A 376 -13.25 21.22 -5.28
CA LYS A 376 -12.62 22.19 -4.37
C LYS A 376 -13.32 22.19 -3.02
N ASP A 377 -12.52 22.20 -1.98
CA ASP A 377 -12.96 22.15 -0.58
C ASP A 377 -13.78 20.89 -0.24
N VAL A 378 -13.66 19.81 -1.04
CA VAL A 378 -14.37 18.54 -0.87
C VAL A 378 -13.38 17.43 -0.57
N GLY A 379 -13.65 16.67 0.51
CA GLY A 379 -12.84 15.53 0.93
C GLY A 379 -11.43 15.94 1.36
N ILE A 380 -11.32 16.96 2.18
CA ILE A 380 -10.04 17.50 2.67
C ILE A 380 -9.34 16.48 3.56
N LEU A 381 -8.04 16.32 3.32
CA LEU A 381 -7.07 15.65 4.19
C LEU A 381 -6.01 16.68 4.54
N ASP A 382 -5.76 16.88 5.82
CA ASP A 382 -4.65 17.72 6.27
C ASP A 382 -3.36 16.91 6.48
N LYS A 383 -2.26 17.60 6.84
CA LYS A 383 -0.96 16.96 7.08
C LYS A 383 -1.00 15.98 8.25
N GLU A 384 -1.70 16.33 9.32
CA GLU A 384 -1.79 15.50 10.52
C GLU A 384 -2.56 14.22 10.24
N ASP A 385 -3.66 14.32 9.49
CA ASP A 385 -4.42 13.16 9.02
C ASP A 385 -3.55 12.25 8.16
N CYS A 386 -2.79 12.80 7.22
CA CYS A 386 -1.90 12.01 6.37
C CYS A 386 -0.85 11.25 7.18
N LEU A 387 -0.23 11.88 8.18
CA LEU A 387 0.74 11.22 9.06
C LEU A 387 0.08 10.14 9.92
N ASN A 388 -1.07 10.44 10.54
CA ASN A 388 -1.80 9.51 11.40
C ASN A 388 -2.34 8.27 10.67
N TYR A 389 -2.71 8.42 9.40
CA TYR A 389 -3.19 7.32 8.56
C TYR A 389 -2.11 6.76 7.63
N ALA A 390 -0.86 7.20 7.77
CA ALA A 390 0.27 6.80 6.91
C ALA A 390 -0.07 6.92 5.41
N ILE A 391 -0.74 8.02 5.04
CA ILE A 391 -1.03 8.32 3.65
C ILE A 391 0.23 8.83 2.98
N THR A 392 0.52 8.31 1.80
CA THR A 392 1.69 8.64 0.99
C THR A 392 1.29 8.98 -0.45
N GLY A 393 2.25 9.24 -1.31
CA GLY A 393 2.03 9.48 -2.72
C GLY A 393 1.24 10.76 -3.03
N PRO A 394 0.53 10.80 -4.16
CA PRO A 394 -0.18 11.99 -4.63
C PRO A 394 -1.17 12.57 -3.61
N SER A 395 -1.79 11.72 -2.79
CA SER A 395 -2.77 12.16 -1.79
C SER A 395 -2.11 12.93 -0.64
N ALA A 396 -0.94 12.48 -0.16
CA ALA A 396 -0.17 13.18 0.87
C ALA A 396 0.48 14.46 0.32
N ARG A 397 1.01 14.40 -0.91
CA ARG A 397 1.57 15.59 -1.57
C ARG A 397 0.52 16.66 -1.86
N ALA A 398 -0.73 16.29 -2.09
CA ALA A 398 -1.83 17.24 -2.18
C ALA A 398 -2.14 17.96 -0.85
N ALA A 399 -1.79 17.36 0.27
CA ALA A 399 -1.93 17.92 1.62
C ALA A 399 -0.68 18.67 2.11
N GLY A 400 0.32 18.88 1.25
CA GLY A 400 1.52 19.64 1.58
C GLY A 400 2.64 18.84 2.23
N LEU A 401 2.62 17.51 2.17
CA LEU A 401 3.72 16.67 2.66
C LEU A 401 4.76 16.41 1.56
N HIS A 402 6.02 16.59 1.90
CA HIS A 402 7.16 16.18 1.10
C HIS A 402 7.48 14.72 1.43
N CYS A 403 7.05 13.79 0.58
CA CYS A 403 7.13 12.36 0.87
C CYS A 403 7.46 11.49 -0.37
N ASP A 404 7.95 12.09 -1.44
CA ASP A 404 8.34 11.32 -2.63
C ASP A 404 9.60 10.48 -2.34
N LEU A 405 9.42 9.16 -2.28
CA LEU A 405 10.49 8.24 -1.94
C LEU A 405 11.64 8.28 -2.95
N ARG A 406 11.36 8.63 -4.21
CA ARG A 406 12.38 8.81 -5.26
C ARG A 406 13.36 9.95 -4.96
N LYS A 407 12.95 10.92 -4.09
CA LYS A 407 13.76 12.04 -3.60
C LYS A 407 14.34 11.79 -2.21
N THR A 408 13.50 11.30 -1.29
CA THR A 408 13.86 11.18 0.13
C THR A 408 14.74 9.96 0.40
N LYS A 409 14.51 8.85 -0.30
CA LYS A 409 15.26 7.60 -0.21
C LYS A 409 15.43 6.98 -1.60
N PRO A 410 16.23 7.58 -2.49
CA PRO A 410 16.37 7.13 -3.87
C PRO A 410 16.74 5.66 -3.98
N TYR A 411 16.10 4.96 -4.89
CA TYR A 411 16.39 3.58 -5.29
C TYR A 411 16.69 3.54 -6.79
N SER A 412 17.26 2.43 -7.29
CA SER A 412 17.70 2.31 -8.68
C SER A 412 18.53 3.53 -9.11
N LEU A 413 18.17 4.23 -10.18
CA LEU A 413 18.92 5.38 -10.70
C LEU A 413 18.19 6.73 -10.50
N TYR A 414 17.21 6.82 -9.58
CA TYR A 414 16.49 8.09 -9.35
C TYR A 414 17.38 9.22 -8.82
N ASN A 415 18.53 8.91 -8.23
CA ASN A 415 19.54 9.89 -7.83
C ASN A 415 20.34 10.47 -9.01
N GLU A 416 20.24 9.91 -10.21
CA GLU A 416 20.94 10.35 -11.42
C GLU A 416 20.06 11.22 -12.33
N VAL A 417 18.79 11.41 -11.99
CA VAL A 417 17.84 12.22 -12.76
C VAL A 417 17.31 13.40 -11.96
N GLU A 418 17.05 14.48 -12.65
CA GLU A 418 16.49 15.70 -12.06
C GLU A 418 14.99 15.81 -12.38
N PHE A 419 14.18 15.99 -11.35
CA PHE A 419 12.74 16.25 -11.44
C PHE A 419 12.27 16.99 -10.20
N ASP A 420 11.10 17.60 -10.27
CA ASP A 420 10.50 18.29 -9.13
C ASP A 420 9.48 17.39 -8.41
N GLU A 421 9.50 17.40 -7.09
CA GLU A 421 8.42 16.86 -6.30
C GLU A 421 7.24 17.83 -6.34
N ILE A 422 6.09 17.33 -6.79
CA ILE A 422 4.87 18.14 -6.90
C ILE A 422 4.11 18.11 -5.59
N VAL A 423 4.03 19.26 -4.94
CA VAL A 423 3.32 19.45 -3.66
C VAL A 423 2.31 20.57 -3.79
N LEU A 424 1.08 20.36 -3.32
CA LEU A 424 0.01 21.35 -3.17
C LEU A 424 -0.41 21.38 -1.69
N GLU A 425 -1.29 22.28 -1.27
CA GLU A 425 -1.50 22.55 0.16
C GLU A 425 -2.96 22.44 0.63
N ASN A 426 -3.94 22.36 -0.29
CA ASN A 426 -5.35 22.37 0.14
C ASN A 426 -5.86 20.98 0.59
N GLY A 427 -5.21 19.89 0.20
CA GLY A 427 -5.57 18.53 0.57
C GLY A 427 -6.94 18.05 0.08
N ASP A 428 -7.60 18.80 -0.79
CA ASP A 428 -8.92 18.48 -1.33
C ASP A 428 -8.86 17.56 -2.57
N SER A 429 -10.02 17.18 -3.07
CA SER A 429 -10.13 16.32 -4.25
C SER A 429 -9.54 16.96 -5.51
N TYR A 430 -9.57 18.29 -5.61
CA TYR A 430 -9.00 19.03 -6.73
C TYR A 430 -7.47 19.01 -6.71
N ASP A 431 -6.87 19.19 -5.54
CA ASP A 431 -5.41 19.14 -5.40
C ASP A 431 -4.88 17.73 -5.66
N ARG A 432 -5.56 16.67 -5.18
CA ARG A 432 -5.20 15.28 -5.51
C ARG A 432 -5.23 15.02 -7.02
N TYR A 433 -6.20 15.56 -7.71
CA TYR A 433 -6.30 15.51 -9.16
C TYR A 433 -5.15 16.28 -9.83
N MET A 434 -4.88 17.52 -9.40
CA MET A 434 -3.85 18.38 -9.98
C MET A 434 -2.44 17.86 -9.77
N VAL A 435 -2.14 17.26 -8.60
CA VAL A 435 -0.84 16.63 -8.35
C VAL A 435 -0.56 15.57 -9.40
N ARG A 436 -1.51 14.67 -9.69
CA ARG A 436 -1.32 13.62 -10.69
C ARG A 436 -1.08 14.16 -12.11
N LEU A 437 -1.78 15.21 -12.50
CA LEU A 437 -1.54 15.84 -13.80
C LEU A 437 -0.13 16.43 -13.91
N LYS A 438 0.32 17.14 -12.87
CA LYS A 438 1.67 17.71 -12.83
C LYS A 438 2.77 16.63 -12.70
N GLU A 439 2.49 15.54 -12.02
CA GLU A 439 3.40 14.40 -11.96
C GLU A 439 3.59 13.74 -13.32
N MET A 440 2.58 13.74 -14.20
CA MET A 440 2.76 13.29 -15.58
C MET A 440 3.83 14.11 -16.32
N GLU A 441 3.88 15.43 -16.10
CA GLU A 441 4.92 16.29 -16.68
C GLU A 441 6.31 15.92 -16.16
N GLN A 442 6.44 15.59 -14.86
CA GLN A 442 7.71 15.16 -14.27
C GLN A 442 8.12 13.77 -14.77
N SER A 443 7.20 12.83 -14.92
CA SER A 443 7.48 11.53 -15.51
C SER A 443 7.97 11.63 -16.96
N ILE A 444 7.40 12.54 -17.77
CA ILE A 444 7.91 12.84 -19.12
C ILE A 444 9.35 13.36 -19.05
N ASN A 445 9.66 14.26 -18.11
CA ASN A 445 11.01 14.79 -17.92
C ASN A 445 12.01 13.67 -17.53
N ILE A 446 11.65 12.80 -16.59
CA ILE A 446 12.45 11.64 -16.19
C ILE A 446 12.69 10.71 -17.39
N LEU A 447 11.64 10.35 -18.13
CA LEU A 447 11.75 9.47 -19.31
C LEU A 447 12.68 10.03 -20.39
N ARG A 448 12.67 11.35 -20.65
CA ARG A 448 13.59 11.98 -21.60
C ARG A 448 15.03 11.86 -21.15
N GLN A 449 15.33 12.11 -19.86
CA GLN A 449 16.66 11.92 -19.30
C GLN A 449 17.10 10.47 -19.40
N CYS A 450 16.22 9.52 -19.05
CA CYS A 450 16.49 8.09 -19.20
C CYS A 450 16.79 7.69 -20.66
N CYS A 451 16.07 8.25 -21.64
CA CYS A 451 16.36 8.05 -23.06
C CYS A 451 17.76 8.53 -23.44
N ASP A 452 18.19 9.69 -22.91
CA ASP A 452 19.53 10.23 -23.16
C ASP A 452 20.62 9.42 -22.44
N MET A 453 20.32 8.83 -21.28
CA MET A 453 21.21 7.89 -20.60
C MET A 453 21.32 6.57 -21.38
N MET A 454 20.20 6.05 -21.90
CA MET A 454 20.15 4.81 -22.68
C MET A 454 20.96 4.91 -23.98
N ASP A 455 20.96 6.09 -24.65
CA ASP A 455 21.77 6.34 -25.83
C ASP A 455 23.29 6.34 -25.56
N LYS A 456 23.68 6.62 -24.32
CA LYS A 456 25.08 6.65 -23.87
C LYS A 456 25.53 5.33 -23.21
N GLU A 457 24.58 4.44 -22.96
CA GLU A 457 24.83 3.17 -22.26
C GLU A 457 25.64 2.23 -23.15
N GLU A 458 26.88 1.93 -22.75
CA GLU A 458 27.77 1.02 -23.47
C GLU A 458 27.55 -0.44 -23.08
N GLY A 459 26.94 -0.69 -21.91
CA GLY A 459 26.66 -2.03 -21.39
C GLY A 459 25.48 -2.69 -22.08
N ASN A 460 25.61 -3.98 -22.40
CA ASN A 460 24.51 -4.78 -22.96
C ASN A 460 23.93 -5.78 -21.94
N GLU A 461 24.41 -5.74 -20.70
CA GLU A 461 23.93 -6.64 -19.66
C GLU A 461 22.62 -6.13 -19.06
N TYR A 462 21.55 -6.88 -19.28
CA TYR A 462 20.21 -6.56 -18.78
C TYR A 462 19.77 -7.45 -17.61
N CYS A 463 20.63 -8.41 -17.19
CA CYS A 463 20.38 -9.27 -16.04
C CYS A 463 21.69 -9.78 -15.45
N ALA A 464 21.84 -9.68 -14.14
CA ALA A 464 22.95 -10.25 -13.38
C ALA A 464 22.90 -11.79 -13.39
N LYS A 465 24.02 -12.43 -13.08
CA LYS A 465 24.08 -13.87 -12.88
C LYS A 465 23.44 -14.25 -11.55
N VAL A 466 22.26 -14.82 -11.60
CA VAL A 466 21.47 -15.22 -10.43
C VAL A 466 21.44 -16.75 -10.32
N PRO A 467 21.53 -17.32 -9.10
CA PRO A 467 21.36 -18.75 -8.90
C PRO A 467 19.99 -19.23 -9.40
N LYS A 468 19.93 -20.41 -10.06
CA LYS A 468 18.66 -20.99 -10.53
C LYS A 468 17.64 -21.22 -9.41
N LEU A 469 18.12 -21.52 -8.21
CA LEU A 469 17.30 -21.66 -7.00
C LEU A 469 17.70 -20.55 -6.04
N ILE A 470 16.80 -19.63 -5.82
CA ILE A 470 16.96 -18.56 -4.83
C ILE A 470 16.87 -19.16 -3.43
N LYS A 471 17.85 -18.80 -2.60
CA LYS A 471 17.92 -19.20 -1.19
C LYS A 471 18.33 -17.99 -0.37
N LEU A 472 17.43 -17.51 0.48
CA LEU A 472 17.74 -16.45 1.41
C LEU A 472 18.30 -17.04 2.73
N PRO A 473 19.23 -16.37 3.41
CA PRO A 473 19.62 -16.73 4.76
C PRO A 473 18.42 -16.62 5.71
N ALA A 474 18.55 -17.09 6.96
CA ALA A 474 17.56 -16.78 7.98
C ALA A 474 17.61 -15.31 8.32
N GLY A 475 16.45 -14.65 8.43
CA GLY A 475 16.35 -13.23 8.69
C GLY A 475 15.10 -12.61 8.07
N HIS A 476 15.01 -11.31 8.18
CA HIS A 476 13.91 -10.54 7.58
C HIS A 476 14.45 -9.33 6.81
N TRP A 477 13.75 -8.96 5.76
CA TRP A 477 14.07 -7.84 4.87
C TRP A 477 12.81 -7.05 4.57
N TYR A 478 13.01 -5.76 4.38
CA TYR A 478 11.95 -4.83 3.99
C TYR A 478 12.47 -3.89 2.90
N GLN A 479 11.64 -3.63 1.90
CA GLN A 479 11.93 -2.71 0.80
C GLN A 479 10.68 -1.94 0.42
N GLU A 480 10.87 -0.68 0.06
CA GLU A 480 9.84 0.24 -0.38
C GLU A 480 10.18 0.84 -1.75
N VAL A 481 9.15 1.18 -2.50
CA VAL A 481 9.22 1.97 -3.75
C VAL A 481 8.07 2.97 -3.83
N GLU A 482 8.27 4.05 -4.56
CA GLU A 482 7.23 5.02 -4.87
C GLU A 482 6.34 4.49 -6.00
N ALA A 483 5.23 3.85 -5.68
CA ALA A 483 4.24 3.44 -6.66
C ALA A 483 3.32 4.62 -7.05
N SER A 484 2.46 4.44 -8.05
CA SER A 484 1.62 5.51 -8.59
C SER A 484 0.58 6.06 -7.61
N ARG A 485 0.26 5.33 -6.55
CA ARG A 485 -0.73 5.69 -5.51
C ARG A 485 -0.11 6.03 -4.17
N GLY A 486 1.17 5.78 -4.02
CA GLY A 486 1.95 5.99 -2.80
C GLY A 486 2.99 4.90 -2.61
N ILE A 487 3.58 4.85 -1.44
CA ILE A 487 4.65 3.92 -1.11
C ILE A 487 4.09 2.50 -1.02
N PHE A 488 4.64 1.61 -1.86
CA PHE A 488 4.41 0.18 -1.80
C PHE A 488 5.59 -0.49 -1.13
N GLY A 489 5.33 -1.34 -0.13
CA GLY A 489 6.35 -2.04 0.64
C GLY A 489 6.22 -3.56 0.59
N VAL A 490 7.36 -4.24 0.65
CA VAL A 490 7.44 -5.70 0.70
C VAL A 490 8.26 -6.13 1.89
N TYR A 491 7.66 -6.93 2.76
CA TYR A 491 8.32 -7.64 3.85
C TYR A 491 8.53 -9.10 3.48
N ILE A 492 9.72 -9.62 3.70
CA ILE A 492 10.06 -11.03 3.52
C ILE A 492 10.77 -11.54 4.77
N GLU A 493 10.28 -12.64 5.34
CA GLU A 493 10.96 -13.40 6.39
C GLU A 493 11.33 -14.78 5.87
N SER A 494 12.54 -15.22 6.17
CA SER A 494 13.09 -16.53 5.80
C SER A 494 13.60 -17.24 7.05
N ASP A 495 13.26 -18.52 7.20
CA ASP A 495 13.81 -19.40 8.25
C ASP A 495 15.13 -20.09 7.83
N GLY A 496 15.65 -19.78 6.62
CA GLY A 496 16.85 -20.40 6.06
C GLY A 496 16.65 -21.86 5.61
N ASN A 497 15.45 -22.43 5.74
CA ASN A 497 15.19 -23.83 5.42
C ASN A 497 14.97 -24.03 3.91
N ALA A 498 15.85 -24.79 3.25
CA ALA A 498 15.87 -24.96 1.79
C ALA A 498 15.36 -26.35 1.31
N LYS A 499 14.61 -27.09 2.08
CA LYS A 499 14.14 -28.44 1.72
C LYS A 499 12.62 -28.51 1.59
N PRO A 500 12.05 -29.02 0.47
CA PRO A 500 12.74 -29.48 -0.77
C PRO A 500 13.22 -28.33 -1.64
N PHE A 501 12.64 -27.14 -1.52
CA PHE A 501 13.03 -25.85 -2.09
C PHE A 501 12.72 -24.76 -1.07
N GLN A 502 13.44 -23.64 -1.16
CA GLN A 502 13.18 -22.54 -0.25
C GLN A 502 11.99 -21.70 -0.71
N LYS A 503 11.20 -21.29 0.25
CA LYS A 503 10.01 -20.45 0.12
C LYS A 503 10.01 -19.43 1.25
N PRO A 504 9.32 -18.28 1.10
CA PRO A 504 9.15 -17.34 2.19
C PRO A 504 8.55 -18.03 3.42
N TYR A 505 9.10 -17.77 4.61
CA TYR A 505 8.46 -18.12 5.85
C TYR A 505 7.23 -17.25 6.08
N ARG A 506 7.38 -15.94 5.83
CA ARG A 506 6.31 -14.94 5.81
C ARG A 506 6.59 -13.94 4.69
N MET A 507 5.58 -13.53 3.97
CA MET A 507 5.64 -12.45 3.01
C MET A 507 4.42 -11.56 3.22
N HIS A 508 4.65 -10.26 3.35
CA HIS A 508 3.58 -9.27 3.53
C HIS A 508 3.79 -8.13 2.55
N PHE A 509 2.68 -7.58 2.08
CA PHE A 509 2.66 -6.46 1.15
C PHE A 509 1.96 -5.28 1.81
N GLN A 510 2.71 -4.20 2.00
CA GLN A 510 2.14 -2.94 2.41
C GLN A 510 1.58 -2.23 1.18
N SER A 511 0.26 -2.17 1.11
CA SER A 511 -0.46 -1.49 0.03
C SER A 511 -0.74 -0.04 0.41
N PRO A 512 -0.38 0.95 -0.42
CA PRO A 512 -0.82 2.33 -0.22
C PRO A 512 -2.34 2.46 -0.31
N CYS A 513 -3.00 1.63 -1.11
CA CYS A 513 -4.45 1.61 -1.25
C CYS A 513 -5.17 1.19 0.04
N PHE A 514 -4.56 0.32 0.84
CA PHE A 514 -5.13 -0.10 2.13
C PHE A 514 -5.21 1.07 3.11
N ASN A 515 -4.16 1.88 3.21
CA ASN A 515 -4.16 3.07 4.07
C ASN A 515 -5.18 4.11 3.58
N LEU A 516 -5.33 4.31 2.25
CA LEU A 516 -6.31 5.21 1.67
C LEU A 516 -7.76 4.83 2.00
N VAL A 517 -8.07 3.55 2.20
CA VAL A 517 -9.39 3.12 2.68
C VAL A 517 -9.67 3.65 4.08
N GLY A 518 -8.66 3.74 4.92
CA GLY A 518 -8.78 4.24 6.29
C GLY A 518 -9.30 5.66 6.41
N VAL A 519 -9.06 6.51 5.40
CA VAL A 519 -9.47 7.92 5.42
C VAL A 519 -10.80 8.20 4.73
N VAL A 520 -11.48 7.18 4.18
CA VAL A 520 -12.75 7.40 3.44
C VAL A 520 -13.84 7.92 4.37
N ASP A 521 -14.00 7.37 5.58
CA ASP A 521 -14.97 7.89 6.55
C ASP A 521 -14.69 9.36 6.90
N LEU A 522 -13.43 9.67 7.18
CA LEU A 522 -12.99 11.02 7.55
C LEU A 522 -13.28 12.04 6.43
N THR A 523 -12.87 11.69 5.20
CA THR A 523 -12.96 12.60 4.04
C THR A 523 -14.39 12.75 3.49
N CYS A 524 -15.25 11.75 3.70
CA CYS A 524 -16.63 11.79 3.22
C CYS A 524 -17.61 12.35 4.24
N LYS A 525 -17.27 12.35 5.52
CA LYS A 525 -18.13 12.83 6.60
C LYS A 525 -18.51 14.30 6.42
N ASN A 526 -19.81 14.62 6.61
CA ASN A 526 -20.42 15.94 6.43
C ASN A 526 -20.41 16.47 4.98
N ASN A 527 -19.99 15.68 4.00
CA ASN A 527 -20.18 15.97 2.59
C ASN A 527 -21.47 15.34 2.06
N LEU A 528 -21.85 15.66 0.83
CA LEU A 528 -23.03 15.07 0.20
C LEU A 528 -22.74 13.64 -0.24
N ILE A 529 -23.78 12.81 -0.33
CA ILE A 529 -23.62 11.43 -0.84
C ILE A 529 -23.02 11.39 -2.26
N ALA A 530 -23.32 12.39 -3.08
CA ALA A 530 -22.74 12.52 -4.39
C ALA A 530 -21.23 12.83 -4.36
N ASP A 531 -20.74 13.47 -3.28
CA ASP A 531 -19.32 13.78 -3.11
C ASP A 531 -18.51 12.57 -2.64
N LEU A 532 -19.16 11.57 -2.00
CA LEU A 532 -18.51 10.30 -1.66
C LEU A 532 -17.85 9.66 -2.89
N ILE A 533 -18.54 9.67 -4.03
CA ILE A 533 -18.01 9.15 -5.29
C ILE A 533 -16.81 9.98 -5.77
N THR A 534 -16.92 11.31 -5.73
CA THR A 534 -15.84 12.23 -6.10
C THR A 534 -14.60 12.03 -5.25
N VAL A 535 -14.80 11.95 -3.93
CA VAL A 535 -13.72 11.77 -2.95
C VAL A 535 -13.01 10.45 -3.19
N THR A 536 -13.75 9.33 -3.28
CA THR A 536 -13.17 8.00 -3.48
C THR A 536 -12.45 7.88 -4.82
N ALA A 537 -12.99 8.47 -5.90
CA ALA A 537 -12.32 8.56 -7.20
C ALA A 537 -11.02 9.38 -7.14
N SER A 538 -11.01 10.47 -6.33
CA SER A 538 -9.81 11.31 -6.19
C SER A 538 -8.71 10.65 -5.35
N LEU A 539 -9.07 9.76 -4.41
CA LEU A 539 -8.13 8.93 -3.66
C LEU A 539 -7.46 7.87 -4.56
N ASP A 540 -8.17 7.41 -5.61
CA ASP A 540 -7.62 6.55 -6.67
C ASP A 540 -7.11 5.19 -6.17
N PHE A 541 -7.72 4.57 -5.19
CA PHE A 541 -7.30 3.26 -4.72
C PHE A 541 -7.78 2.12 -5.64
N VAL A 542 -7.03 1.03 -5.69
CA VAL A 542 -7.30 -0.19 -6.45
C VAL A 542 -7.72 -1.31 -5.51
N ILE A 543 -8.92 -1.86 -5.72
CA ILE A 543 -9.50 -2.85 -4.80
C ILE A 543 -8.67 -4.15 -4.69
N PRO A 544 -8.15 -4.74 -5.80
CA PRO A 544 -7.30 -5.92 -5.69
C PRO A 544 -6.00 -5.72 -4.89
N ASP A 545 -5.53 -4.48 -4.76
CA ASP A 545 -4.37 -4.12 -3.93
C ASP A 545 -4.75 -4.04 -2.45
N ILE A 546 -5.96 -3.58 -2.15
CA ILE A 546 -6.51 -3.58 -0.79
C ILE A 546 -6.72 -5.01 -0.31
N ASP A 547 -7.40 -5.82 -1.10
CA ASP A 547 -7.84 -7.17 -0.73
C ASP A 547 -6.72 -8.23 -0.76
N ARG A 548 -5.63 -8.05 -1.51
CA ARG A 548 -4.41 -8.90 -1.67
C ARG A 548 -4.60 -10.41 -1.77
#